data_1dd90d3cffb5e0c5b0e3b3b26019e9b0
#
_entry.id   1dd90d3cffb5e0c5b0e3b3b26019e9b0
#
_cell.length_a   1.000
_cell.length_b   1.000
_cell.length_c   1.000
_cell.angle_alpha   90.00
_cell.angle_beta   90.00
_cell.angle_gamma   90.00
#
_symmetry.space_group_name_H-M   'P 1'
#
loop_
_entity.id
_entity.type
_entity.pdbx_description
1 polymer ?
#
loop_
_entity_poly.entity_id
_entity_poly.type
_entity_poly.pdbx_seq_one_letter_code
_entity_poly.pdbx_strand_id
1 'polypeptide(L)'
;TFDISILEVGDGVFEVKSTNGDTFLGGEDFDSVLVEHLAADFNKAEGIDLTKDKLALQRLKEAAEKAKIELSSTQTTEVNLPFITADQNGPKHLVKTITRADLEKLVDNLIKRTLEPCKKALADAGIKADGIDEVVMVGGMTRMPKVRDVVKNFFGKEPHTGVNPDEVVAMGAAIQAGVLQGDVKDVLLLDVTPLSLGIETLGGVFTRMIDRNTTIPTKKSQVYSTAEDNQNAVTIRVFQGEREMAADNKLLGNFDLVGIPPAPRGVP
;
A
#
# COMPACT_ATOMS: atom_id res chain seq x y z
N THR A 1 0.32 -2.29 3.89
CA THR A 1 0.33 -1.79 2.50
C THR A 1 1.55 -2.28 1.74
N PHE A 2 1.45 -2.34 0.44
CA PHE A 2 2.57 -2.51 -0.49
C PHE A 2 2.72 -1.24 -1.32
N ASP A 3 3.93 -0.71 -1.38
CA ASP A 3 4.25 0.51 -2.11
C ASP A 3 5.49 0.29 -2.97
N ILE A 4 5.51 0.89 -4.15
CA ILE A 4 6.66 0.98 -5.05
C ILE A 4 6.82 2.40 -5.53
N SER A 5 8.05 2.91 -5.50
CA SER A 5 8.42 4.20 -6.08
C SER A 5 9.60 4.02 -7.03
N ILE A 6 9.56 4.70 -8.16
CA ILE A 6 10.66 4.81 -9.11
C ILE A 6 11.24 6.20 -8.97
N LEU A 7 12.53 6.24 -8.66
CA LEU A 7 13.27 7.48 -8.39
C LEU A 7 14.44 7.62 -9.35
N GLU A 8 14.75 8.85 -9.68
CA GLU A 8 16.04 9.26 -10.23
C GLU A 8 16.84 9.93 -9.11
N VAL A 9 18.09 9.50 -8.93
CA VAL A 9 18.94 9.97 -7.85
C VAL A 9 20.24 10.53 -8.43
N GLY A 10 20.57 11.78 -8.11
CA GLY A 10 21.80 12.42 -8.55
C GLY A 10 22.07 13.71 -7.78
N ASP A 11 23.33 13.96 -7.45
CA ASP A 11 23.81 15.20 -6.81
C ASP A 11 23.02 15.63 -5.56
N GLY A 12 22.59 14.66 -4.73
CA GLY A 12 21.79 14.93 -3.54
C GLY A 12 20.30 15.18 -3.82
N VAL A 13 19.86 15.08 -5.07
CA VAL A 13 18.45 15.21 -5.47
C VAL A 13 17.85 13.81 -5.64
N PHE A 14 16.71 13.59 -4.99
CA PHE A 14 15.88 12.40 -5.10
C PHE A 14 14.58 12.82 -5.78
N GLU A 15 14.44 12.53 -7.07
CA GLU A 15 13.25 12.85 -7.84
C GLU A 15 12.38 11.59 -8.02
N VAL A 16 11.18 11.61 -7.45
CA VAL A 16 10.19 10.55 -7.68
C VAL A 16 9.62 10.71 -9.09
N LYS A 17 9.78 9.69 -9.94
CA LYS A 17 9.20 9.65 -11.28
C LYS A 17 7.78 9.10 -11.27
N SER A 18 7.55 8.09 -10.46
CA SER A 18 6.22 7.50 -10.27
C SER A 18 6.14 6.74 -8.96
N THR A 19 4.93 6.59 -8.47
CA THR A 19 4.61 5.73 -7.33
C THR A 19 3.31 4.97 -7.60
N ASN A 20 3.23 3.76 -7.09
CA ASN A 20 2.03 2.92 -7.15
C ASN A 20 2.04 1.95 -5.97
N GLY A 21 0.96 1.22 -5.73
CA GLY A 21 0.90 0.26 -4.64
C GLY A 21 -0.43 -0.46 -4.55
N ASP A 22 -0.58 -1.23 -3.48
CA ASP A 22 -1.82 -1.87 -3.08
C ASP A 22 -2.02 -1.64 -1.58
N THR A 23 -2.96 -0.77 -1.23
CA THR A 23 -3.27 -0.38 0.15
C THR A 23 -3.74 -1.56 1.01
N PHE A 24 -4.31 -2.58 0.36
CA PHE A 24 -4.82 -3.79 1.00
C PHE A 24 -3.93 -5.02 0.74
N LEU A 25 -2.62 -4.82 0.71
CA LEU A 25 -1.64 -5.89 0.56
C LEU A 25 -0.45 -5.62 1.48
N GLY A 26 -0.31 -6.43 2.52
CA GLY A 26 0.76 -6.29 3.50
C GLY A 26 0.97 -7.56 4.32
N GLY A 27 1.86 -7.52 5.30
CA GLY A 27 2.23 -8.67 6.12
C GLY A 27 1.04 -9.32 6.84
N GLU A 28 0.05 -8.53 7.24
CA GLU A 28 -1.16 -9.02 7.92
C GLU A 28 -2.02 -9.92 7.01
N ASP A 29 -2.03 -9.67 5.68
CA ASP A 29 -2.75 -10.54 4.74
C ASP A 29 -2.10 -11.92 4.68
N PHE A 30 -0.76 -11.98 4.75
CA PHE A 30 -0.02 -13.24 4.82
C PHE A 30 -0.29 -13.99 6.13
N ASP A 31 -0.35 -13.27 7.25
CA ASP A 31 -0.70 -13.83 8.54
C ASP A 31 -2.13 -14.39 8.51
N SER A 32 -3.07 -13.67 7.93
CA SER A 32 -4.47 -14.08 7.81
C SER A 32 -4.62 -15.37 7.03
N VAL A 33 -3.91 -15.53 5.91
CA VAL A 33 -3.90 -16.78 5.14
C VAL A 33 -3.39 -17.95 5.98
N LEU A 34 -2.35 -17.74 6.77
CA LEU A 34 -1.82 -18.79 7.64
C LEU A 34 -2.76 -19.10 8.80
N VAL A 35 -3.41 -18.10 9.38
CA VAL A 35 -4.47 -18.28 10.40
C VAL A 35 -5.61 -19.10 9.85
N GLU A 36 -6.12 -18.79 8.68
CA GLU A 36 -7.19 -19.53 8.02
C GLU A 36 -6.81 -20.99 7.77
N HIS A 37 -5.57 -21.21 7.30
CA HIS A 37 -5.04 -22.57 7.08
C HIS A 37 -4.97 -23.37 8.37
N LEU A 38 -4.41 -22.81 9.45
CA LEU A 38 -4.31 -23.47 10.75
C LEU A 38 -5.68 -23.76 11.36
N ALA A 39 -6.61 -22.80 11.28
CA ALA A 39 -7.97 -22.94 11.79
C ALA A 39 -8.75 -24.02 11.01
N ALA A 40 -8.61 -24.05 9.69
CA ALA A 40 -9.26 -25.07 8.85
C ALA A 40 -8.73 -26.48 9.15
N ASP A 41 -7.41 -26.63 9.29
CA ASP A 41 -6.79 -27.91 9.66
C ASP A 41 -7.26 -28.39 11.04
N PHE A 42 -7.32 -27.48 12.02
CA PHE A 42 -7.82 -27.81 13.36
C PHE A 42 -9.30 -28.19 13.33
N ASN A 43 -10.12 -27.44 12.62
CA ASN A 43 -11.54 -27.75 12.48
C ASN A 43 -11.77 -29.12 11.82
N LYS A 44 -10.95 -29.45 10.82
CA LYS A 44 -11.01 -30.77 10.17
C LYS A 44 -10.64 -31.92 11.12
N ALA A 45 -9.68 -31.70 12.01
CA ALA A 45 -9.20 -32.72 12.98
C ALA A 45 -10.11 -32.85 14.20
N GLU A 46 -10.55 -31.73 14.77
CA GLU A 46 -11.26 -31.69 16.08
C GLU A 46 -12.72 -31.28 15.98
N GLY A 47 -13.22 -30.87 14.81
CA GLY A 47 -14.57 -30.39 14.60
C GLY A 47 -14.90 -29.05 15.24
N ILE A 48 -13.88 -28.27 15.64
CA ILE A 48 -14.02 -27.00 16.35
C ILE A 48 -13.45 -25.86 15.50
N ASP A 49 -14.28 -24.86 15.28
CA ASP A 49 -13.89 -23.65 14.56
C ASP A 49 -13.29 -22.60 15.52
N LEU A 50 -11.96 -22.51 15.54
CA LEU A 50 -11.22 -21.59 16.41
C LEU A 50 -11.46 -20.10 16.07
N THR A 51 -11.96 -19.78 14.89
CA THR A 51 -12.21 -18.39 14.48
C THR A 51 -13.38 -17.74 15.22
N LYS A 52 -14.26 -18.56 15.82
CA LYS A 52 -15.40 -18.10 16.61
C LYS A 52 -15.04 -17.75 18.06
N ASP A 53 -13.90 -18.17 18.53
CA ASP A 53 -13.37 -17.83 19.85
C ASP A 53 -12.34 -16.71 19.71
N LYS A 54 -12.65 -15.53 20.24
CA LYS A 54 -11.78 -14.34 20.14
C LYS A 54 -10.40 -14.56 20.74
N LEU A 55 -10.30 -15.31 21.85
CA LEU A 55 -9.03 -15.57 22.51
C LEU A 55 -8.20 -16.56 21.69
N ALA A 56 -8.81 -17.63 21.21
CA ALA A 56 -8.15 -18.60 20.34
C ALA A 56 -7.67 -17.94 19.03
N LEU A 57 -8.52 -17.11 18.42
CA LEU A 57 -8.17 -16.37 17.21
C LEU A 57 -6.99 -15.42 17.42
N GLN A 58 -6.94 -14.68 18.55
CA GLN A 58 -5.82 -13.81 18.88
C GLN A 58 -4.52 -14.62 19.02
N ARG A 59 -4.55 -15.72 19.72
CA ARG A 59 -3.39 -16.62 19.87
C ARG A 59 -2.94 -17.22 18.54
N LEU A 60 -3.90 -17.56 17.65
CA LEU A 60 -3.59 -18.01 16.29
C LEU A 60 -2.88 -16.92 15.48
N LYS A 61 -3.34 -15.66 15.54
CA LYS A 61 -2.73 -14.53 14.85
C LYS A 61 -1.28 -14.32 15.29
N GLU A 62 -1.04 -14.28 16.59
CA GLU A 62 0.31 -14.12 17.14
C GLU A 62 1.24 -15.28 16.74
N ALA A 63 0.72 -16.51 16.75
CA ALA A 63 1.50 -17.67 16.35
C ALA A 63 1.78 -17.70 14.83
N ALA A 64 0.82 -17.28 14.01
CA ALA A 64 0.96 -17.19 12.57
C ALA A 64 2.01 -16.14 12.17
N GLU A 65 1.94 -14.95 12.76
CA GLU A 65 2.95 -13.91 12.56
C GLU A 65 4.36 -14.38 12.94
N LYS A 66 4.49 -14.99 14.13
CA LYS A 66 5.75 -15.55 14.59
C LYS A 66 6.28 -16.62 13.61
N ALA A 67 5.42 -17.55 13.18
CA ALA A 67 5.79 -18.59 12.23
C ALA A 67 6.23 -18.00 10.87
N LYS A 68 5.52 -17.00 10.35
CA LYS A 68 5.90 -16.27 9.13
C LYS A 68 7.30 -15.67 9.26
N ILE A 69 7.59 -14.99 10.38
CA ILE A 69 8.90 -14.37 10.64
C ILE A 69 10.00 -15.44 10.71
N GLU A 70 9.79 -16.51 11.46
CA GLU A 70 10.76 -17.61 11.59
C GLU A 70 11.05 -18.30 10.25
N LEU A 71 10.02 -18.52 9.42
CA LEU A 71 10.16 -19.12 8.09
C LEU A 71 10.93 -18.24 7.09
N SER A 72 11.18 -16.99 7.39
CA SER A 72 12.07 -16.14 6.59
C SER A 72 13.55 -16.59 6.73
N SER A 73 13.92 -17.19 7.86
CA SER A 73 15.28 -17.66 8.14
C SER A 73 15.42 -19.18 8.22
N THR A 74 14.37 -19.89 8.65
CA THR A 74 14.36 -21.37 8.79
C THR A 74 13.55 -22.02 7.68
N GLN A 75 13.77 -23.33 7.45
CA GLN A 75 12.99 -24.11 6.48
C GLN A 75 11.68 -24.65 7.08
N THR A 76 11.63 -24.80 8.40
CA THR A 76 10.48 -25.33 9.14
C THR A 76 10.34 -24.60 10.45
N THR A 77 9.10 -24.48 10.94
CA THR A 77 8.78 -24.02 12.29
C THR A 77 7.62 -24.82 12.87
N GLU A 78 7.51 -24.85 14.20
CA GLU A 78 6.40 -25.49 14.90
C GLU A 78 5.50 -24.43 15.52
N VAL A 79 4.22 -24.45 15.13
CA VAL A 79 3.16 -23.72 15.83
C VAL A 79 2.65 -24.62 16.94
N ASN A 80 2.85 -24.20 18.21
CA ASN A 80 2.44 -24.96 19.38
C ASN A 80 1.61 -24.07 20.31
N LEU A 81 0.31 -24.32 20.32
CA LEU A 81 -0.66 -23.59 21.11
C LEU A 81 -1.37 -24.56 22.09
N PRO A 82 -0.78 -24.81 23.27
CA PRO A 82 -1.40 -25.66 24.26
C PRO A 82 -2.66 -24.98 24.82
N PHE A 83 -3.68 -25.80 25.13
CA PHE A 83 -4.97 -25.33 25.70
C PHE A 83 -5.61 -24.23 24.83
N ILE A 84 -5.63 -24.43 23.51
CA ILE A 84 -6.19 -23.44 22.57
C ILE A 84 -7.72 -23.33 22.73
N THR A 85 -8.37 -24.44 23.04
CA THR A 85 -9.80 -24.54 23.34
C THR A 85 -10.08 -25.78 24.18
N ALA A 86 -11.35 -26.02 24.51
CA ALA A 86 -11.81 -27.24 25.19
C ALA A 86 -13.17 -27.66 24.67
N ASP A 87 -13.46 -28.96 24.72
CA ASP A 87 -14.78 -29.56 24.50
C ASP A 87 -15.18 -30.50 25.64
N GLN A 88 -16.23 -31.30 25.43
CA GLN A 88 -16.70 -32.27 26.43
C GLN A 88 -15.67 -33.34 26.80
N ASN A 89 -14.67 -33.56 25.94
CA ASN A 89 -13.59 -34.53 26.13
C ASN A 89 -12.36 -33.92 26.82
N GLY A 90 -12.39 -32.61 27.13
CA GLY A 90 -11.34 -31.90 27.80
C GLY A 90 -10.60 -30.87 26.93
N PRO A 91 -9.40 -30.42 27.39
CA PRO A 91 -8.66 -29.43 26.69
C PRO A 91 -8.10 -29.93 25.36
N LYS A 92 -8.05 -29.04 24.38
CA LYS A 92 -7.49 -29.28 23.04
C LYS A 92 -6.25 -28.42 22.81
N HIS A 93 -5.33 -28.98 22.04
CA HIS A 93 -4.04 -28.36 21.74
C HIS A 93 -3.85 -28.32 20.23
N LEU A 94 -3.31 -27.20 19.72
CA LEU A 94 -2.89 -27.12 18.34
C LEU A 94 -1.37 -27.25 18.28
N VAL A 95 -0.88 -28.30 17.63
CA VAL A 95 0.53 -28.51 17.33
C VAL A 95 0.65 -28.80 15.85
N LYS A 96 1.34 -27.94 15.13
CA LYS A 96 1.51 -28.07 13.67
C LYS A 96 2.89 -27.61 13.23
N THR A 97 3.59 -28.47 12.50
CA THR A 97 4.79 -28.09 11.77
C THR A 97 4.40 -27.47 10.44
N ILE A 98 4.95 -26.29 10.14
CA ILE A 98 4.78 -25.57 8.87
C ILE A 98 6.15 -25.47 8.20
N THR A 99 6.22 -25.79 6.92
CA THR A 99 7.43 -25.58 6.11
C THR A 99 7.37 -24.23 5.40
N ARG A 100 8.53 -23.68 5.04
CA ARG A 100 8.62 -22.50 4.18
C ARG A 100 7.90 -22.72 2.87
N ALA A 101 8.03 -23.89 2.25
CA ALA A 101 7.36 -24.24 1.00
C ALA A 101 5.83 -24.24 1.13
N ASP A 102 5.27 -24.68 2.28
CA ASP A 102 3.83 -24.62 2.53
C ASP A 102 3.37 -23.18 2.61
N LEU A 103 4.06 -22.33 3.38
CA LEU A 103 3.76 -20.91 3.48
C LEU A 103 3.82 -20.24 2.11
N GLU A 104 4.90 -20.42 1.36
CA GLU A 104 5.08 -19.82 0.03
C GLU A 104 3.98 -20.22 -0.95
N LYS A 105 3.53 -21.47 -0.89
CA LYS A 105 2.40 -21.95 -1.69
C LYS A 105 1.08 -21.30 -1.30
N LEU A 106 0.82 -21.16 0.00
CA LEU A 106 -0.40 -20.54 0.52
C LEU A 106 -0.51 -19.07 0.10
N VAL A 107 0.60 -18.34 0.13
CA VAL A 107 0.63 -16.88 -0.11
C VAL A 107 1.05 -16.49 -1.53
N ASP A 108 1.21 -17.42 -2.46
CA ASP A 108 1.69 -17.19 -3.83
C ASP A 108 0.87 -16.13 -4.56
N ASN A 109 -0.45 -16.14 -4.38
CA ASN A 109 -1.34 -15.15 -4.98
C ASN A 109 -1.09 -13.72 -4.44
N LEU A 110 -0.80 -13.58 -3.14
CA LEU A 110 -0.49 -12.28 -2.53
C LEU A 110 0.81 -11.72 -3.09
N ILE A 111 1.84 -12.58 -3.22
CA ILE A 111 3.12 -12.18 -3.81
C ILE A 111 2.94 -11.76 -5.27
N LYS A 112 2.18 -12.50 -6.07
CA LYS A 112 1.90 -12.16 -7.47
C LYS A 112 1.16 -10.84 -7.64
N ARG A 113 0.29 -10.47 -6.69
CA ARG A 113 -0.41 -9.17 -6.69
C ARG A 113 0.54 -7.98 -6.67
N THR A 114 1.75 -8.11 -6.12
CA THR A 114 2.74 -7.02 -6.09
C THR A 114 3.25 -6.65 -7.49
N LEU A 115 3.21 -7.57 -8.45
CA LEU A 115 3.78 -7.36 -9.78
C LEU A 115 2.98 -6.35 -10.62
N GLU A 116 1.68 -6.27 -10.43
CA GLU A 116 0.85 -5.36 -11.22
C GLU A 116 1.10 -3.88 -10.90
N PRO A 117 1.19 -3.46 -9.62
CA PRO A 117 1.66 -2.13 -9.28
C PRO A 117 3.08 -1.82 -9.79
N CYS A 118 3.99 -2.81 -9.79
CA CYS A 118 5.33 -2.63 -10.33
C CYS A 118 5.30 -2.30 -11.83
N LYS A 119 4.50 -3.03 -12.62
CA LYS A 119 4.32 -2.76 -14.05
C LYS A 119 3.73 -1.37 -14.30
N LYS A 120 2.73 -0.98 -13.50
CA LYS A 120 2.10 0.34 -13.62
C LYS A 120 3.09 1.47 -13.29
N ALA A 121 3.87 1.33 -12.22
CA ALA A 121 4.87 2.32 -11.86
C ALA A 121 5.93 2.48 -12.97
N LEU A 122 6.42 1.37 -13.54
CA LEU A 122 7.36 1.40 -14.67
C LEU A 122 6.75 2.09 -15.90
N ALA A 123 5.49 1.77 -16.24
CA ALA A 123 4.78 2.39 -17.35
C ALA A 123 4.58 3.90 -17.14
N ASP A 124 4.17 4.31 -15.94
CA ASP A 124 3.97 5.72 -15.58
C ASP A 124 5.29 6.51 -15.60
N ALA A 125 6.41 5.89 -15.20
CA ALA A 125 7.74 6.48 -15.30
C ALA A 125 8.33 6.47 -16.73
N GLY A 126 7.73 5.74 -17.67
CA GLY A 126 8.26 5.58 -19.02
C GLY A 126 9.56 4.77 -19.09
N ILE A 127 9.82 3.92 -18.10
CA ILE A 127 11.05 3.13 -17.96
C ILE A 127 10.71 1.64 -18.02
N LYS A 128 11.59 0.85 -18.62
CA LYS A 128 11.51 -0.61 -18.60
C LYS A 128 12.23 -1.17 -17.38
N ALA A 129 11.92 -2.41 -17.01
CA ALA A 129 12.56 -3.07 -15.85
C ALA A 129 14.08 -3.18 -15.97
N ASP A 130 14.60 -3.37 -17.19
CA ASP A 130 16.04 -3.42 -17.48
C ASP A 130 16.73 -2.05 -17.38
N GLY A 131 15.97 -0.95 -17.45
CA GLY A 131 16.44 0.42 -17.26
C GLY A 131 16.55 0.85 -15.78
N ILE A 132 16.18 0.01 -14.83
CA ILE A 132 16.36 0.28 -13.40
C ILE A 132 17.80 -0.10 -13.02
N ASP A 133 18.54 0.81 -12.42
CA ASP A 133 19.92 0.57 -12.00
C ASP A 133 20.00 -0.25 -10.73
N GLU A 134 19.23 0.12 -9.71
CA GLU A 134 19.18 -0.56 -8.41
C GLU A 134 17.75 -0.80 -7.93
N VAL A 135 17.55 -1.89 -7.22
CA VAL A 135 16.30 -2.22 -6.54
C VAL A 135 16.55 -2.28 -5.05
N VAL A 136 15.98 -1.33 -4.31
CA VAL A 136 16.10 -1.25 -2.85
C VAL A 136 14.82 -1.77 -2.22
N MET A 137 14.94 -2.79 -1.37
CA MET A 137 13.80 -3.41 -0.70
C MET A 137 13.72 -2.94 0.75
N VAL A 138 12.54 -2.43 1.15
CA VAL A 138 12.29 -1.91 2.49
C VAL A 138 11.02 -2.56 3.08
N GLY A 139 10.93 -2.56 4.42
CA GLY A 139 9.84 -3.19 5.16
C GLY A 139 10.08 -4.68 5.48
N GLY A 140 9.52 -5.15 6.60
CA GLY A 140 9.77 -6.48 7.14
C GLY A 140 9.43 -7.64 6.20
N MET A 141 8.38 -7.48 5.36
CA MET A 141 7.99 -8.51 4.38
C MET A 141 9.04 -8.78 3.30
N THR A 142 9.96 -7.87 3.06
CA THR A 142 11.07 -8.06 2.13
C THR A 142 12.13 -9.05 2.64
N ARG A 143 12.03 -9.49 3.89
CA ARG A 143 12.86 -10.57 4.45
C ARG A 143 12.45 -11.94 3.93
N MET A 144 11.22 -12.09 3.43
CA MET A 144 10.72 -13.37 2.90
C MET A 144 11.49 -13.75 1.61
N PRO A 145 12.13 -14.93 1.56
CA PRO A 145 12.94 -15.33 0.40
C PRO A 145 12.17 -15.30 -0.91
N LYS A 146 10.94 -15.81 -0.93
CA LYS A 146 10.09 -15.83 -2.13
C LYS A 146 9.78 -14.45 -2.68
N VAL A 147 9.59 -13.44 -1.81
CA VAL A 147 9.39 -12.04 -2.24
C VAL A 147 10.65 -11.54 -2.95
N ARG A 148 11.84 -11.81 -2.39
CA ARG A 148 13.12 -11.42 -2.99
C ARG A 148 13.32 -12.08 -4.35
N ASP A 149 13.04 -13.38 -4.45
CA ASP A 149 13.18 -14.14 -5.72
C ASP A 149 12.25 -13.57 -6.80
N VAL A 150 11.00 -13.24 -6.45
CA VAL A 150 10.04 -12.67 -7.40
C VAL A 150 10.49 -11.29 -7.87
N VAL A 151 10.98 -10.44 -6.97
CA VAL A 151 11.52 -9.11 -7.32
C VAL A 151 12.77 -9.25 -8.19
N LYS A 152 13.71 -10.11 -7.82
CA LYS A 152 14.90 -10.41 -8.62
C LYS A 152 14.55 -10.85 -10.04
N ASN A 153 13.60 -11.78 -10.16
CA ASN A 153 13.18 -12.29 -11.46
C ASN A 153 12.46 -11.23 -12.30
N PHE A 154 11.67 -10.35 -11.65
CA PHE A 154 10.92 -9.30 -12.34
C PHE A 154 11.83 -8.19 -12.88
N PHE A 155 12.79 -7.72 -12.08
CA PHE A 155 13.72 -6.65 -12.47
C PHE A 155 15.00 -7.18 -13.14
N GLY A 156 15.26 -8.49 -13.11
CA GLY A 156 16.47 -9.10 -13.64
C GLY A 156 17.75 -8.75 -12.86
N LYS A 157 17.61 -8.22 -11.64
CA LYS A 157 18.72 -7.76 -10.79
C LYS A 157 18.56 -8.23 -9.36
N GLU A 158 19.68 -8.44 -8.68
CA GLU A 158 19.69 -8.75 -7.25
C GLU A 158 19.27 -7.51 -6.46
N PRO A 159 18.26 -7.61 -5.59
CA PRO A 159 17.89 -6.48 -4.75
C PRO A 159 19.00 -6.08 -3.78
N HIS A 160 19.18 -4.78 -3.58
CA HIS A 160 20.12 -4.25 -2.61
C HIS A 160 19.71 -4.61 -1.18
N THR A 161 20.67 -5.10 -0.38
CA THR A 161 20.45 -5.59 0.99
C THR A 161 21.22 -4.81 2.06
N GLY A 162 21.85 -3.69 1.67
CA GLY A 162 22.72 -2.91 2.55
C GLY A 162 22.00 -2.05 3.60
N VAL A 163 20.67 -2.02 3.59
CA VAL A 163 19.88 -1.25 4.56
C VAL A 163 19.09 -2.18 5.47
N ASN A 164 18.86 -1.77 6.72
CA ASN A 164 17.92 -2.47 7.60
C ASN A 164 16.49 -2.20 7.14
N PRO A 165 15.77 -3.21 6.61
CA PRO A 165 14.46 -3.01 6.03
C PRO A 165 13.38 -2.60 7.05
N ASP A 166 13.61 -2.82 8.35
CA ASP A 166 12.65 -2.49 9.41
C ASP A 166 12.79 -1.04 9.89
N GLU A 167 13.97 -0.43 9.73
CA GLU A 167 14.31 0.87 10.32
C GLU A 167 14.46 1.99 9.27
N VAL A 168 14.77 1.63 8.02
CA VAL A 168 15.16 2.61 6.99
C VAL A 168 14.08 3.64 6.69
N VAL A 169 12.79 3.27 6.78
CA VAL A 169 11.67 4.21 6.58
C VAL A 169 11.64 5.26 7.70
N ALA A 170 11.83 4.84 8.96
CA ALA A 170 11.91 5.76 10.08
C ALA A 170 13.13 6.68 9.99
N MET A 171 14.28 6.16 9.52
CA MET A 171 15.48 6.95 9.25
C MET A 171 15.24 8.00 8.17
N GLY A 172 14.58 7.62 7.07
CA GLY A 172 14.20 8.55 6.00
C GLY A 172 13.26 9.65 6.49
N ALA A 173 12.28 9.32 7.31
CA ALA A 173 11.38 10.29 7.92
C ALA A 173 12.13 11.28 8.83
N ALA A 174 13.11 10.80 9.61
CA ALA A 174 13.94 11.65 10.45
C ALA A 174 14.83 12.60 9.62
N ILE A 175 15.42 12.12 8.52
CA ILE A 175 16.18 12.95 7.58
C ILE A 175 15.29 14.03 6.97
N GLN A 176 14.08 13.68 6.52
CA GLN A 176 13.12 14.64 5.96
C GLN A 176 12.69 15.68 6.99
N ALA A 177 12.52 15.31 8.24
CA ALA A 177 12.26 16.26 9.33
C ALA A 177 13.42 17.25 9.49
N GLY A 178 14.67 16.78 9.43
CA GLY A 178 15.87 17.63 9.43
C GLY A 178 15.95 18.57 8.23
N VAL A 179 15.55 18.13 7.04
CA VAL A 179 15.43 18.98 5.85
C VAL A 179 14.41 20.10 6.09
N LEU A 180 13.21 19.75 6.60
CA LEU A 180 12.15 20.73 6.87
C LEU A 180 12.52 21.75 7.95
N GLN A 181 13.36 21.36 8.94
CA GLN A 181 13.86 22.26 9.96
C GLN A 181 15.06 23.10 9.49
N GLY A 182 15.67 22.73 8.36
CA GLY A 182 16.85 23.40 7.80
C GLY A 182 18.19 22.91 8.35
N ASP A 183 18.19 21.83 9.13
CA ASP A 183 19.41 21.21 9.68
C ASP A 183 20.16 20.39 8.62
N VAL A 184 19.43 19.76 7.67
CA VAL A 184 19.96 19.03 6.53
C VAL A 184 19.72 19.86 5.28
N LYS A 185 20.80 20.19 4.53
CA LYS A 185 20.75 21.12 3.38
C LYS A 185 21.21 20.50 2.07
N ASP A 186 21.78 19.34 2.11
CA ASP A 186 22.41 18.63 0.98
C ASP A 186 21.50 17.52 0.40
N VAL A 187 20.27 17.44 0.86
CA VAL A 187 19.25 16.48 0.38
C VAL A 187 18.01 17.24 -0.07
N LEU A 188 17.56 16.98 -1.29
CA LEU A 188 16.31 17.49 -1.84
C LEU A 188 15.45 16.31 -2.32
N LEU A 189 14.25 16.19 -1.78
CA LEU A 189 13.23 15.25 -2.25
C LEU A 189 12.19 16.00 -3.10
N LEU A 190 12.03 15.58 -4.34
CA LEU A 190 10.94 15.98 -5.22
C LEU A 190 9.94 14.83 -5.32
N ASP A 191 8.84 14.95 -4.61
CA ASP A 191 7.80 13.93 -4.53
C ASP A 191 6.67 14.18 -5.52
N VAL A 192 5.76 13.22 -5.65
CA VAL A 192 4.63 13.27 -6.59
C VAL A 192 3.30 13.00 -5.88
N THR A 193 2.20 13.43 -6.51
CA THR A 193 0.87 13.02 -6.08
C THR A 193 0.65 11.54 -6.42
N PRO A 194 0.27 10.66 -5.47
CA PRO A 194 0.08 9.24 -5.75
C PRO A 194 -1.18 8.94 -6.57
N LEU A 195 -2.18 9.82 -6.50
CA LEU A 195 -3.45 9.73 -7.20
C LEU A 195 -3.83 11.10 -7.76
N SER A 196 -4.63 11.11 -8.83
CA SER A 196 -5.16 12.34 -9.41
C SER A 196 -6.03 13.10 -8.43
N LEU A 197 -5.96 14.42 -8.50
CA LEU A 197 -6.78 15.35 -7.75
C LEU A 197 -7.71 16.09 -8.70
N GLY A 198 -8.95 16.28 -8.30
CA GLY A 198 -9.93 16.96 -9.14
C GLY A 198 -11.17 17.39 -8.36
N ILE A 199 -12.13 17.88 -9.07
CA ILE A 199 -13.40 18.38 -8.52
C ILE A 199 -14.59 17.66 -9.16
N GLU A 200 -15.71 17.65 -8.45
CA GLU A 200 -16.98 17.25 -9.02
C GLU A 200 -17.52 18.35 -9.92
N THR A 201 -17.92 17.99 -11.13
CA THR A 201 -18.59 18.88 -12.09
C THR A 201 -19.99 18.38 -12.41
N LEU A 202 -20.71 19.11 -13.27
CA LEU A 202 -22.09 18.82 -13.63
C LEU A 202 -22.27 17.34 -14.02
N GLY A 203 -23.30 16.70 -13.45
CA GLY A 203 -23.56 15.27 -13.66
C GLY A 203 -22.80 14.32 -12.73
N GLY A 204 -22.12 14.85 -11.69
CA GLY A 204 -21.35 14.01 -10.75
C GLY A 204 -20.03 13.48 -11.32
N VAL A 205 -19.54 14.07 -12.40
CA VAL A 205 -18.32 13.67 -13.08
C VAL A 205 -17.10 14.16 -12.31
N PHE A 206 -16.09 13.30 -12.16
CA PHE A 206 -14.78 13.67 -11.63
C PHE A 206 -13.93 14.32 -12.71
N THR A 207 -13.78 15.64 -12.61
CA THR A 207 -12.92 16.41 -13.52
C THR A 207 -11.53 16.54 -12.92
N ARG A 208 -10.56 15.85 -13.51
CA ARG A 208 -9.17 15.89 -13.07
C ARG A 208 -8.57 17.27 -13.33
N MET A 209 -7.85 17.77 -12.34
CA MET A 209 -7.09 19.02 -12.44
C MET A 209 -5.59 18.76 -12.32
N ILE A 210 -5.17 17.84 -11.46
CA ILE A 210 -3.80 17.43 -11.26
C ILE A 210 -3.74 15.92 -11.47
N ASP A 211 -2.99 15.49 -12.45
CA ASP A 211 -2.84 14.06 -12.74
C ASP A 211 -1.95 13.37 -11.69
N ARG A 212 -2.18 12.08 -11.47
CA ARG A 212 -1.28 11.26 -10.63
C ARG A 212 0.16 11.35 -11.14
N ASN A 213 1.11 11.17 -10.26
CA ASN A 213 2.55 11.28 -10.53
C ASN A 213 2.98 12.69 -11.01
N THR A 214 2.20 13.74 -10.70
CA THR A 214 2.62 15.12 -10.88
C THR A 214 3.52 15.53 -9.72
N THR A 215 4.71 16.05 -10.03
CA THR A 215 5.67 16.55 -9.03
C THR A 215 5.06 17.66 -8.18
N ILE A 216 5.27 17.60 -6.88
CA ILE A 216 4.80 18.58 -5.91
C ILE A 216 5.99 19.40 -5.34
N PRO A 217 5.77 20.69 -4.98
CA PRO A 217 4.50 21.41 -5.00
C PRO A 217 4.03 21.79 -6.41
N THR A 218 2.72 21.78 -6.64
CA THR A 218 2.12 22.15 -7.92
C THR A 218 0.86 23.01 -7.72
N LYS A 219 0.49 23.74 -8.78
CA LYS A 219 -0.72 24.57 -8.80
C LYS A 219 -1.42 24.45 -10.15
N LYS A 220 -2.73 24.24 -10.12
CA LYS A 220 -3.59 24.24 -11.31
C LYS A 220 -4.77 25.17 -11.11
N SER A 221 -5.14 25.85 -12.20
CA SER A 221 -6.32 26.75 -12.26
C SER A 221 -7.08 26.43 -13.52
N GLN A 222 -8.41 26.47 -13.43
CA GLN A 222 -9.30 26.27 -14.57
C GLN A 222 -10.51 27.18 -14.41
N VAL A 223 -11.00 27.71 -15.52
CA VAL A 223 -12.18 28.55 -15.56
C VAL A 223 -13.40 27.65 -15.75
N TYR A 224 -14.43 27.91 -14.95
CA TYR A 224 -15.71 27.23 -15.02
C TYR A 224 -16.83 28.28 -15.15
N SER A 225 -17.98 27.86 -15.63
CA SER A 225 -19.17 28.66 -15.70
C SER A 225 -20.22 28.17 -14.71
N THR A 226 -21.17 29.04 -14.35
CA THR A 226 -22.32 28.69 -13.51
C THR A 226 -23.29 27.76 -14.28
N ALA A 227 -23.99 26.89 -13.54
CA ALA A 227 -24.99 25.98 -14.08
C ALA A 227 -26.36 26.64 -14.25
N GLU A 228 -26.64 27.75 -13.54
CA GLU A 228 -27.90 28.45 -13.49
C GLU A 228 -27.71 29.96 -13.70
N ASP A 229 -28.78 30.65 -14.17
CA ASP A 229 -28.77 32.08 -14.29
C ASP A 229 -28.71 32.76 -12.89
N ASN A 230 -27.89 33.81 -12.76
CA ASN A 230 -27.74 34.58 -11.53
C ASN A 230 -27.30 33.72 -10.31
N GLN A 231 -26.60 32.61 -10.52
CA GLN A 231 -26.06 31.81 -9.45
C GLN A 231 -24.97 32.58 -8.71
N ASN A 232 -25.17 32.82 -7.40
CA ASN A 232 -24.30 33.64 -6.57
C ASN A 232 -23.31 32.85 -5.70
N ALA A 233 -23.42 31.52 -5.72
CA ALA A 233 -22.52 30.62 -4.99
C ALA A 233 -22.39 29.27 -5.71
N VAL A 234 -21.28 28.59 -5.46
CA VAL A 234 -21.04 27.20 -5.89
C VAL A 234 -20.30 26.43 -4.81
N THR A 235 -20.78 25.25 -4.49
CA THR A 235 -20.05 24.29 -3.64
C THR A 235 -19.06 23.53 -4.47
N ILE A 236 -17.78 23.64 -4.15
CA ILE A 236 -16.69 22.92 -4.80
C ILE A 236 -16.33 21.72 -3.94
N ARG A 237 -16.52 20.54 -4.48
CA ARG A 237 -16.15 19.26 -3.84
C ARG A 237 -14.88 18.73 -4.46
N VAL A 238 -13.85 18.51 -3.63
CA VAL A 238 -12.52 18.06 -4.04
C VAL A 238 -12.36 16.58 -3.75
N PHE A 239 -11.91 15.85 -4.76
CA PHE A 239 -11.74 14.40 -4.69
C PHE A 239 -10.33 13.97 -5.09
N GLN A 240 -9.96 12.78 -4.63
CA GLN A 240 -8.73 12.10 -5.01
C GLN A 240 -9.08 10.70 -5.52
N GLY A 241 -8.53 10.31 -6.66
CA GLY A 241 -8.72 8.98 -7.25
C GLY A 241 -8.65 8.97 -8.76
N GLU A 242 -8.96 7.80 -9.35
CA GLU A 242 -8.83 7.54 -10.80
C GLU A 242 -10.17 7.15 -11.44
N ARG A 243 -11.28 7.16 -10.70
CA ARG A 243 -12.60 6.79 -11.20
C ARG A 243 -13.26 7.96 -11.92
N GLU A 244 -14.09 7.66 -12.92
CA GLU A 244 -14.78 8.68 -13.73
C GLU A 244 -15.85 9.44 -12.95
N MET A 245 -16.55 8.77 -12.02
CA MET A 245 -17.55 9.40 -11.20
C MET A 245 -16.96 9.89 -9.88
N ALA A 246 -17.32 11.12 -9.48
CA ALA A 246 -16.81 11.71 -8.24
C ALA A 246 -17.14 10.86 -7.01
N ALA A 247 -18.37 10.30 -6.94
CA ALA A 247 -18.81 9.47 -5.82
C ALA A 247 -17.98 8.19 -5.61
N ASP A 248 -17.29 7.71 -6.64
CA ASP A 248 -16.44 6.52 -6.58
C ASP A 248 -15.00 6.82 -6.15
N ASN A 249 -14.70 8.11 -5.93
CA ASN A 249 -13.39 8.60 -5.49
C ASN A 249 -13.43 9.04 -4.02
N LYS A 250 -12.27 9.29 -3.44
CA LYS A 250 -12.14 9.75 -2.06
C LYS A 250 -12.44 11.25 -1.97
N LEU A 251 -13.52 11.63 -1.31
CA LEU A 251 -13.77 13.02 -0.96
C LEU A 251 -12.71 13.51 0.03
N LEU A 252 -12.01 14.58 -0.33
CA LEU A 252 -11.03 15.23 0.53
C LEU A 252 -11.64 16.38 1.34
N GLY A 253 -12.58 17.08 0.74
CA GLY A 253 -13.27 18.19 1.37
C GLY A 253 -14.17 18.95 0.38
N ASN A 254 -14.91 19.89 0.93
CA ASN A 254 -15.75 20.80 0.16
C ASN A 254 -15.64 22.21 0.74
N PHE A 255 -15.83 23.20 -0.11
CA PHE A 255 -15.89 24.61 0.25
C PHE A 255 -16.81 25.36 -0.71
N ASP A 256 -17.40 26.46 -0.21
CA ASP A 256 -18.30 27.27 -0.97
C ASP A 256 -17.57 28.51 -1.51
N LEU A 257 -17.64 28.71 -2.81
CA LEU A 257 -17.30 29.97 -3.44
C LEU A 257 -18.57 30.83 -3.47
N VAL A 258 -18.55 31.93 -2.74
CA VAL A 258 -19.72 32.86 -2.60
C VAL A 258 -19.40 34.21 -3.19
N GLY A 259 -20.45 34.99 -3.47
CA GLY A 259 -20.29 36.34 -4.02
C GLY A 259 -19.99 36.36 -5.52
N ILE A 260 -20.40 35.34 -6.26
CA ILE A 260 -20.31 35.31 -7.72
C ILE A 260 -21.24 36.41 -8.27
N PRO A 261 -20.73 37.29 -9.16
CA PRO A 261 -21.58 38.33 -9.78
C PRO A 261 -22.74 37.72 -10.58
N PRO A 262 -23.94 38.30 -10.53
CA PRO A 262 -25.06 37.84 -11.34
C PRO A 262 -24.72 37.85 -12.83
N ALA A 263 -24.90 36.73 -13.49
CA ALA A 263 -24.69 36.56 -14.93
C ALA A 263 -25.60 35.43 -15.45
N PRO A 264 -25.88 35.36 -16.76
CA PRO A 264 -26.51 34.23 -17.36
C PRO A 264 -25.64 32.95 -17.20
N ARG A 265 -26.30 31.79 -17.14
CA ARG A 265 -25.57 30.50 -17.11
C ARG A 265 -24.61 30.40 -18.31
N GLY A 266 -23.48 29.77 -18.09
CA GLY A 266 -22.46 29.54 -19.15
C GLY A 266 -21.48 30.72 -19.31
N VAL A 267 -21.67 31.82 -18.61
CA VAL A 267 -20.66 32.90 -18.56
C VAL A 267 -19.57 32.47 -17.55
N PRO A 268 -18.29 32.46 -17.99
CA PRO A 268 -17.16 32.08 -17.13
C PRO A 268 -16.82 33.15 -16.08
#